data_54de1d56fe73d4b5b68364ada0a35769
#
_entry.id   54de1d56fe73d4b5b68364ada0a35769
#
_cell.length_a   1.000
_cell.length_b   1.000
_cell.length_c   1.000
_cell.angle_alpha   90.00
_cell.angle_beta   90.00
_cell.angle_gamma   90.00
#
_symmetry.space_group_name_H-M   'P 1'
#
loop_
_entity.id
_entity.type
_entity.pdbx_description
1 polymer ?
#
loop_
_entity_poly.entity_id
_entity_poly.type
_entity_poly.pdbx_seq_one_letter_code
_entity_poly.pdbx_strand_id
1 'polypeptide(L)'
;MSCRFITSPAHWAGFAAAVAAVGLAVCPADEPAILRAAASAFTVMPPGGDSLATLGLTGAAAQRVVEPLETVVFLMESAGRRHVLVTTHFSTVLHVNASTELRRIAAAATGAPAERVWIFSSHNHSDLLLATNGLEIFQLQAPEPPPIAWNPVGERFVTGLRETAAQLPDRLVPVTVHHTVATEDRLTYNRKGRRADGSTYFMREEDRLVVAADYRGDVDTQAPLVVFKDEAGRAVAALAQFTGHPVTSYNPERPVVHGDWPQTACRVVAAALTGREAAGRGPAGRLVPVGFLQGCAGDVNSKGMFAPDGPARAEEFGRMLGGRLVESIPRLVASRRGGGDLVVTRVPVPLGPLPPRPEIVAELAEIDGFLRRAAADDPDTLTCVGLNFPRMLSPAYRGKLVAAVRPWYDWALEQHATGRADTLPRSLDVEVVSIRLGDVGIVGFPCEPFQGIGRLARATSTLPLTIACGYANFTHGYIPDGPNVGDREYMSSFHRYTRFRPPFARPAGDAMALRGVEALERMTRGE
;
A
#
# COMPACT_ATOMS: atom_id res chain seq x y z
N MET A 1 -20.31 76.37 25.69
CA MET A 1 -19.68 77.66 25.66
C MET A 1 -18.78 77.69 24.44
N SER A 2 -19.29 78.22 23.38
CA SER A 2 -18.96 79.54 22.70
C SER A 2 -17.56 79.51 22.08
N CYS A 3 -17.56 79.34 20.78
CA CYS A 3 -17.27 80.37 19.73
C CYS A 3 -15.83 80.85 19.68
N ARG A 4 -15.14 80.75 18.57
CA ARG A 4 -15.32 81.70 17.40
C ARG A 4 -14.39 81.29 16.25
N PHE A 5 -14.89 81.54 15.06
CA PHE A 5 -14.24 81.66 13.75
C PHE A 5 -13.19 82.73 13.69
N ILE A 6 -12.15 82.55 12.86
CA ILE A 6 -11.64 83.65 12.01
C ILE A 6 -11.13 83.03 10.69
N THR A 7 -11.62 83.56 9.61
CA THR A 7 -11.31 83.35 8.19
C THR A 7 -10.13 84.23 7.72
N SER A 8 -9.34 83.79 6.77
CA SER A 8 -9.04 84.51 5.51
C SER A 8 -7.81 83.98 4.78
N PRO A 9 -7.57 84.37 3.50
CA PRO A 9 -7.37 83.38 2.43
C PRO A 9 -6.01 83.51 1.70
N ALA A 10 -5.86 82.66 0.72
CA ALA A 10 -5.03 82.76 -0.47
C ALA A 10 -3.52 82.51 -0.35
N HIS A 11 -3.10 81.39 -0.98
CA HIS A 11 -2.12 81.46 -2.08
C HIS A 11 -2.12 80.18 -2.88
N TRP A 12 -2.52 80.25 -4.11
CA TRP A 12 -2.38 79.26 -5.14
C TRP A 12 -0.94 79.26 -5.62
N ALA A 13 -0.24 78.09 -5.52
CA ALA A 13 0.94 77.79 -6.32
C ALA A 13 1.02 76.32 -6.57
N GLY A 14 1.10 75.93 -7.82
CA GLY A 14 0.92 74.61 -8.37
C GLY A 14 1.85 73.56 -7.84
N PHE A 15 1.27 72.37 -7.64
CA PHE A 15 1.98 71.12 -7.60
C PHE A 15 1.49 70.21 -8.75
N ALA A 16 2.36 70.03 -9.75
CA ALA A 16 2.19 69.06 -10.80
C ALA A 16 2.26 67.67 -10.15
N ALA A 17 1.15 66.96 -10.16
CA ALA A 17 1.12 65.56 -9.71
C ALA A 17 1.82 64.64 -10.75
N ALA A 18 3.02 64.22 -10.44
CA ALA A 18 3.65 63.08 -11.14
C ALA A 18 2.89 61.81 -10.77
N VAL A 19 2.02 61.34 -11.66
CA VAL A 19 1.43 59.99 -11.59
C VAL A 19 2.55 59.02 -11.91
N ALA A 20 3.20 58.47 -10.89
CA ALA A 20 4.07 57.31 -11.03
C ALA A 20 3.16 56.12 -11.37
N ALA A 21 3.16 55.69 -12.62
CA ALA A 21 2.62 54.42 -13.04
C ALA A 21 3.44 53.33 -12.35
N VAL A 22 2.94 52.80 -11.25
CA VAL A 22 3.41 51.54 -10.69
C VAL A 22 2.99 50.45 -11.67
N GLY A 23 3.88 50.11 -12.58
CA GLY A 23 3.75 48.94 -13.41
C GLY A 23 3.70 47.72 -12.46
N LEU A 24 2.50 47.17 -12.24
CA LEU A 24 2.35 45.85 -11.74
C LEU A 24 3.08 44.94 -12.75
N ALA A 25 4.31 44.55 -12.42
CA ALA A 25 4.96 43.45 -13.09
C ALA A 25 4.05 42.23 -12.83
N VAL A 26 3.24 41.88 -13.81
CA VAL A 26 2.59 40.59 -13.88
C VAL A 26 3.75 39.61 -13.98
N CYS A 27 4.09 38.93 -12.87
CA CYS A 27 4.95 37.77 -12.94
C CYS A 27 4.33 36.87 -14.01
N PRO A 28 5.09 36.45 -15.03
CA PRO A 28 4.59 35.50 -15.98
C PRO A 28 4.12 34.30 -15.14
N ALA A 29 2.85 33.92 -15.31
CA ALA A 29 2.36 32.66 -14.73
C ALA A 29 3.35 31.59 -15.18
N ASP A 30 4.03 30.95 -14.22
CA ASP A 30 4.95 29.87 -14.51
C ASP A 30 4.23 28.91 -15.46
N GLU A 31 4.80 28.68 -16.64
CA GLU A 31 4.26 27.69 -17.56
C GLU A 31 4.08 26.38 -16.77
N PRO A 32 2.91 25.72 -16.87
CA PRO A 32 2.65 24.52 -16.09
C PRO A 32 3.76 23.51 -16.36
N ALA A 33 4.47 23.10 -15.31
CA ALA A 33 5.60 22.20 -15.43
C ALA A 33 5.18 20.94 -16.20
N ILE A 34 5.90 20.64 -17.27
CA ILE A 34 5.65 19.46 -18.10
C ILE A 34 6.02 18.22 -17.28
N LEU A 35 5.12 17.26 -17.21
CA LEU A 35 5.43 15.93 -16.69
C LEU A 35 6.00 15.08 -17.83
N ARG A 36 7.17 14.48 -17.61
CA ARG A 36 7.74 13.45 -18.48
C ARG A 36 7.68 12.11 -17.76
N ALA A 37 7.39 11.05 -18.48
CA ALA A 37 7.34 9.70 -17.91
C ALA A 37 7.92 8.66 -18.85
N ALA A 38 8.46 7.61 -18.25
CA ALA A 38 8.82 6.35 -18.89
C ALA A 38 8.51 5.21 -17.94
N ALA A 39 8.12 4.07 -18.48
CA ALA A 39 7.94 2.86 -17.69
C ALA A 39 8.42 1.61 -18.43
N SER A 40 8.76 0.60 -17.66
CA SER A 40 9.17 -0.70 -18.18
C SER A 40 8.92 -1.78 -17.14
N ALA A 41 8.64 -3.00 -17.59
CA ALA A 41 8.41 -4.15 -16.75
C ALA A 41 9.51 -5.19 -16.89
N PHE A 42 9.73 -5.95 -15.81
CA PHE A 42 10.50 -7.19 -15.82
C PHE A 42 9.76 -8.26 -15.01
N THR A 43 10.13 -9.51 -15.23
CA THR A 43 9.54 -10.64 -14.50
C THR A 43 10.62 -11.41 -13.76
N VAL A 44 10.22 -11.99 -12.63
CA VAL A 44 11.10 -12.83 -11.81
C VAL A 44 10.57 -14.25 -11.77
N MET A 45 11.46 -15.19 -12.12
CA MET A 45 11.24 -16.63 -12.03
C MET A 45 12.32 -17.27 -11.15
N PRO A 46 12.03 -18.34 -10.40
CA PRO A 46 13.06 -19.11 -9.75
C PRO A 46 14.07 -19.68 -10.76
N PRO A 47 15.34 -19.81 -10.40
CA PRO A 47 16.31 -20.48 -11.25
C PRO A 47 15.98 -21.98 -11.40
N GLY A 48 15.91 -22.45 -12.64
CA GLY A 48 15.89 -23.89 -12.95
C GLY A 48 14.71 -24.69 -12.44
N GLY A 49 13.50 -24.32 -12.75
CA GLY A 49 12.26 -25.13 -12.72
C GLY A 49 11.95 -26.04 -11.50
N ASP A 50 12.93 -26.64 -10.88
CA ASP A 50 12.77 -27.77 -9.96
C ASP A 50 13.20 -27.57 -8.49
N SER A 51 14.02 -26.58 -8.18
CA SER A 51 14.22 -26.19 -6.78
C SER A 51 13.35 -24.98 -6.46
N LEU A 52 12.13 -25.28 -6.12
CA LEU A 52 11.12 -24.29 -5.88
C LEU A 52 11.50 -23.44 -4.67
N ALA A 53 11.66 -22.15 -4.93
CA ALA A 53 11.97 -21.18 -3.93
C ALA A 53 10.89 -21.15 -2.84
N THR A 54 11.30 -20.78 -1.65
CA THR A 54 10.44 -20.63 -0.49
C THR A 54 9.44 -19.50 -0.71
N LEU A 55 8.18 -19.73 -0.39
CA LEU A 55 7.16 -18.68 -0.40
C LEU A 55 7.43 -17.64 0.69
N GLY A 56 7.22 -16.36 0.36
CA GLY A 56 7.53 -15.24 1.23
C GLY A 56 6.86 -15.32 2.60
N LEU A 57 5.55 -15.53 2.64
CA LEU A 57 4.78 -15.49 3.88
C LEU A 57 4.84 -16.76 4.72
N THR A 58 4.92 -17.92 4.10
CA THR A 58 4.80 -19.21 4.83
C THR A 58 6.13 -19.87 5.12
N GLY A 59 7.17 -19.50 4.40
CA GLY A 59 8.43 -20.21 4.40
C GLY A 59 8.30 -21.64 3.84
N ALA A 60 7.17 -22.00 3.21
CA ALA A 60 6.96 -23.28 2.59
C ALA A 60 7.59 -23.35 1.19
N ALA A 61 8.08 -24.52 0.79
CA ALA A 61 8.50 -24.73 -0.59
C ALA A 61 7.28 -24.71 -1.52
N ALA A 62 7.31 -23.90 -2.57
CA ALA A 62 6.25 -23.89 -3.57
C ALA A 62 6.21 -25.24 -4.31
N GLN A 63 5.04 -25.78 -4.58
CA GLN A 63 4.87 -27.01 -5.34
C GLN A 63 5.03 -26.80 -6.84
N ARG A 64 4.71 -25.61 -7.32
CA ARG A 64 4.88 -25.21 -8.73
C ARG A 64 4.88 -23.70 -8.89
N VAL A 65 5.51 -23.23 -9.95
CA VAL A 65 5.37 -21.85 -10.45
C VAL A 65 4.29 -21.86 -11.54
N VAL A 66 3.18 -21.18 -11.28
CA VAL A 66 2.08 -21.04 -12.26
C VAL A 66 2.44 -19.97 -13.27
N GLU A 67 3.02 -18.87 -12.80
CA GLU A 67 3.44 -17.74 -13.63
C GLU A 67 4.59 -16.97 -12.99
N PRO A 68 5.42 -16.27 -13.80
CA PRO A 68 6.43 -15.36 -13.28
C PRO A 68 5.75 -14.15 -12.62
N LEU A 69 6.39 -13.59 -11.59
CA LEU A 69 5.91 -12.37 -10.93
C LEU A 69 6.46 -11.13 -11.63
N GLU A 70 5.56 -10.22 -11.97
CA GLU A 70 5.89 -8.98 -12.68
C GLU A 70 6.18 -7.84 -11.72
N THR A 71 7.12 -6.99 -12.11
CA THR A 71 7.45 -5.72 -11.47
C THR A 71 7.53 -4.64 -12.54
N VAL A 72 6.90 -3.50 -12.30
CA VAL A 72 6.92 -2.34 -13.20
C VAL A 72 7.67 -1.20 -12.54
N VAL A 73 8.60 -0.60 -13.27
CA VAL A 73 9.36 0.58 -12.85
C VAL A 73 8.89 1.78 -13.66
N PHE A 74 8.49 2.83 -12.96
CA PHE A 74 8.11 4.12 -13.53
C PHE A 74 9.16 5.15 -13.16
N LEU A 75 9.68 5.87 -14.14
CA LEU A 75 10.46 7.08 -13.94
C LEU A 75 9.62 8.26 -14.39
N MET A 76 9.45 9.24 -13.51
CA MET A 76 8.77 10.49 -13.77
C MET A 76 9.71 11.66 -13.51
N GLU A 77 9.61 12.69 -14.34
CA GLU A 77 10.40 13.92 -14.22
C GLU A 77 9.50 15.13 -14.40
N SER A 78 9.58 16.07 -13.47
CA SER A 78 8.86 17.34 -13.53
C SER A 78 9.71 18.45 -12.90
N ALA A 79 9.84 19.58 -13.57
CA ALA A 79 10.67 20.70 -13.13
C ALA A 79 12.10 20.26 -12.74
N GLY A 80 12.71 19.36 -13.52
CA GLY A 80 14.05 18.83 -13.27
C GLY A 80 14.17 17.86 -12.09
N ARG A 81 13.07 17.51 -11.41
CA ARG A 81 13.05 16.57 -10.30
C ARG A 81 12.55 15.21 -10.76
N ARG A 82 13.33 14.17 -10.47
CA ARG A 82 13.00 12.78 -10.79
C ARG A 82 12.38 12.07 -9.62
N HIS A 83 11.36 11.23 -9.92
CA HIS A 83 10.67 10.35 -8.99
C HIS A 83 10.58 8.96 -9.60
N VAL A 84 10.75 7.94 -8.78
CA VAL A 84 10.63 6.55 -9.22
C VAL A 84 9.54 5.86 -8.42
N LEU A 85 8.58 5.26 -9.11
CA LEU A 85 7.65 4.31 -8.52
C LEU A 85 7.98 2.92 -9.04
N VAL A 86 8.08 1.97 -8.12
CA VAL A 86 8.20 0.54 -8.43
C VAL A 86 6.95 -0.13 -7.92
N THR A 87 6.19 -0.79 -8.79
CA THR A 87 5.05 -1.61 -8.37
C THR A 87 5.38 -3.07 -8.57
N THR A 88 5.09 -3.91 -7.59
CA THR A 88 5.50 -5.32 -7.64
C THR A 88 4.41 -6.23 -7.11
N HIS A 89 4.33 -7.45 -7.67
CA HIS A 89 3.39 -8.48 -7.24
C HIS A 89 3.98 -9.43 -6.19
N PHE A 90 4.80 -8.91 -5.30
CA PHE A 90 5.31 -9.59 -4.12
C PHE A 90 4.51 -9.19 -2.87
N SER A 91 4.57 -9.98 -1.80
CA SER A 91 3.70 -9.82 -0.61
C SER A 91 3.99 -8.55 0.17
N THR A 92 5.19 -8.43 0.57
CA THR A 92 5.72 -7.24 1.19
C THR A 92 7.06 -6.97 0.57
N VAL A 93 7.29 -5.76 0.31
CA VAL A 93 8.64 -5.40 0.05
C VAL A 93 9.32 -5.27 1.39
N LEU A 94 9.27 -6.41 2.19
CA LEU A 94 10.50 -6.64 2.79
C LEU A 94 10.75 -5.80 4.04
N HIS A 95 11.59 -6.31 4.82
CA HIS A 95 12.35 -5.65 5.84
C HIS A 95 12.85 -4.27 5.36
N VAL A 96 12.89 -3.30 6.25
CA VAL A 96 13.35 -1.92 5.96
C VAL A 96 14.66 -1.88 5.18
N ASN A 97 15.61 -2.78 5.49
CA ASN A 97 16.91 -2.84 4.81
C ASN A 97 16.81 -3.27 3.37
N ALA A 98 15.97 -4.25 3.06
CA ALA A 98 15.77 -4.68 1.67
C ALA A 98 15.12 -3.57 0.86
N SER A 99 14.08 -2.92 1.40
CA SER A 99 13.48 -1.75 0.78
C SER A 99 14.49 -0.64 0.56
N THR A 100 15.31 -0.32 1.57
CA THR A 100 16.34 0.71 1.47
C THR A 100 17.36 0.38 0.37
N GLU A 101 17.81 -0.86 0.28
CA GLU A 101 18.77 -1.27 -0.75
C GLU A 101 18.15 -1.25 -2.15
N LEU A 102 16.92 -1.73 -2.32
CA LEU A 102 16.22 -1.67 -3.62
C LEU A 102 15.99 -0.23 -4.08
N ARG A 103 15.62 0.66 -3.17
CA ARG A 103 15.46 2.09 -3.46
C ARG A 103 16.79 2.71 -3.90
N ARG A 104 17.90 2.37 -3.21
CA ARG A 104 19.25 2.83 -3.57
C ARG A 104 19.65 2.35 -4.96
N ILE A 105 19.34 1.09 -5.32
CA ILE A 105 19.63 0.52 -6.64
C ILE A 105 18.84 1.27 -7.74
N ALA A 106 17.54 1.46 -7.56
CA ALA A 106 16.70 2.18 -8.51
C ALA A 106 17.12 3.66 -8.63
N ALA A 107 17.46 4.30 -7.52
CA ALA A 107 17.98 5.68 -7.48
C ALA A 107 19.26 5.82 -8.31
N ALA A 108 20.24 4.97 -8.07
CA ALA A 108 21.51 4.98 -8.79
C ALA A 108 21.33 4.75 -10.31
N ALA A 109 20.38 3.88 -10.69
CA ALA A 109 20.11 3.55 -12.10
C ALA A 109 19.35 4.66 -12.84
N THR A 110 18.54 5.46 -12.16
CA THR A 110 17.67 6.49 -12.77
C THR A 110 18.17 7.91 -12.59
N GLY A 111 19.14 8.13 -11.69
CA GLY A 111 19.57 9.46 -11.28
C GLY A 111 18.55 10.20 -10.41
N ALA A 112 17.56 9.49 -9.84
CA ALA A 112 16.65 10.04 -8.84
C ALA A 112 17.27 9.99 -7.44
N PRO A 113 16.96 10.92 -6.52
CA PRO A 113 17.32 10.77 -5.12
C PRO A 113 16.62 9.57 -4.48
N ALA A 114 17.27 8.85 -3.55
CA ALA A 114 16.72 7.63 -2.95
C ALA A 114 15.43 7.87 -2.17
N GLU A 115 15.27 9.04 -1.55
CA GLU A 115 14.03 9.45 -0.86
C GLU A 115 12.86 9.69 -1.81
N ARG A 116 13.13 9.83 -3.11
CA ARG A 116 12.13 9.95 -4.18
C ARG A 116 11.86 8.64 -4.93
N VAL A 117 12.36 7.54 -4.41
CA VAL A 117 12.07 6.18 -4.89
C VAL A 117 11.10 5.52 -3.93
N TRP A 118 9.95 5.07 -4.42
CA TRP A 118 8.92 4.40 -3.63
C TRP A 118 8.50 3.10 -4.28
N ILE A 119 8.38 2.06 -3.45
CA ILE A 119 8.04 0.72 -3.88
C ILE A 119 6.65 0.40 -3.32
N PHE A 120 5.73 0.00 -4.18
CA PHE A 120 4.38 -0.40 -3.85
C PHE A 120 4.20 -1.89 -4.13
N SER A 121 3.84 -2.62 -3.11
CA SER A 121 3.58 -4.05 -3.20
C SER A 121 2.09 -4.32 -3.37
N SER A 122 1.73 -5.31 -4.19
CA SER A 122 0.35 -5.79 -4.26
C SER A 122 -0.06 -6.57 -3.01
N HIS A 123 0.90 -6.93 -2.15
CA HIS A 123 0.69 -7.78 -0.99
C HIS A 123 0.18 -9.19 -1.33
N ASN A 124 0.63 -9.72 -2.43
CA ASN A 124 0.32 -11.08 -2.86
C ASN A 124 0.88 -12.13 -1.88
N HIS A 125 0.06 -13.12 -1.52
CA HIS A 125 0.43 -14.17 -0.57
C HIS A 125 0.98 -15.45 -1.24
N SER A 126 1.02 -15.50 -2.56
CA SER A 126 1.55 -16.60 -3.37
C SER A 126 2.84 -16.20 -4.09
N ASP A 127 3.69 -15.47 -3.40
CA ASP A 127 4.93 -14.91 -3.92
C ASP A 127 6.19 -15.66 -3.45
N LEU A 128 7.34 -15.19 -3.91
CA LEU A 128 8.65 -15.75 -3.65
C LEU A 128 9.42 -14.97 -2.59
N LEU A 129 10.14 -15.70 -1.76
CA LEU A 129 11.12 -15.13 -0.86
C LEU A 129 12.30 -14.53 -1.65
N LEU A 130 12.71 -13.30 -1.32
CA LEU A 130 13.83 -12.62 -2.00
C LEU A 130 15.15 -12.67 -1.22
N ALA A 131 15.11 -12.92 0.08
CA ALA A 131 16.31 -12.91 0.93
C ALA A 131 16.29 -14.09 1.92
N THR A 132 17.44 -14.47 2.42
CA THR A 132 17.59 -15.56 3.41
C THR A 132 17.55 -15.06 4.85
N ASN A 133 17.60 -13.75 5.05
CA ASN A 133 17.54 -13.11 6.36
C ASN A 133 16.59 -11.90 6.33
N GLY A 134 16.23 -11.41 7.50
CA GLY A 134 15.42 -10.20 7.63
C GLY A 134 13.95 -10.36 7.27
N LEU A 135 13.48 -11.58 7.10
CA LEU A 135 12.14 -11.91 6.63
C LEU A 135 11.19 -12.37 7.72
N GLU A 136 11.59 -12.25 8.95
CA GLU A 136 10.61 -12.37 10.00
C GLU A 136 9.70 -11.14 9.91
N ILE A 137 8.57 -11.30 9.23
CA ILE A 137 7.50 -10.30 9.03
C ILE A 137 7.17 -9.57 10.35
N PHE A 138 7.40 -10.24 11.46
CA PHE A 138 7.14 -9.78 12.81
C PHE A 138 8.37 -9.21 13.53
N GLN A 139 9.54 -9.16 12.87
CA GLN A 139 10.75 -8.53 13.44
C GLN A 139 10.88 -7.05 13.06
N LEU A 140 9.79 -6.33 13.03
CA LEU A 140 9.73 -4.93 12.62
C LEU A 140 10.62 -3.96 13.43
N GLN A 141 11.38 -4.45 14.40
CA GLN A 141 12.14 -3.60 15.33
C GLN A 141 13.47 -4.22 15.81
N ALA A 142 14.20 -4.90 14.95
CA ALA A 142 15.61 -5.08 15.28
C ALA A 142 16.26 -3.68 15.29
N PRO A 143 16.91 -3.24 16.38
CA PRO A 143 17.51 -1.91 16.46
C PRO A 143 18.50 -1.62 15.34
N GLU A 144 19.20 -2.65 14.88
CA GLU A 144 20.08 -2.65 13.71
C GLU A 144 19.82 -3.92 12.90
N PRO A 145 18.96 -3.83 11.88
CA PRO A 145 18.73 -4.97 11.03
C PRO A 145 20.02 -5.33 10.26
N PRO A 146 20.35 -6.63 10.14
CA PRO A 146 21.56 -7.06 9.45
C PRO A 146 21.50 -6.68 7.96
N PRO A 147 22.64 -6.56 7.27
CA PRO A 147 22.67 -6.41 5.82
C PRO A 147 21.86 -7.51 5.14
N ILE A 148 21.16 -7.16 4.05
CA ILE A 148 20.33 -8.12 3.34
C ILE A 148 21.19 -9.16 2.62
N ALA A 149 20.89 -10.43 2.85
CA ALA A 149 21.43 -11.56 2.12
C ALA A 149 20.40 -12.02 1.07
N TRP A 150 20.55 -11.53 -0.16
CA TRP A 150 19.70 -11.94 -1.26
C TRP A 150 19.87 -13.44 -1.55
N ASN A 151 18.76 -14.13 -1.75
CA ASN A 151 18.79 -15.47 -2.32
C ASN A 151 18.83 -15.37 -3.87
N PRO A 152 18.97 -16.49 -4.60
CA PRO A 152 19.06 -16.44 -6.07
C PRO A 152 17.86 -15.78 -6.77
N VAL A 153 16.67 -15.80 -6.17
CA VAL A 153 15.49 -15.09 -6.67
C VAL A 153 15.64 -13.59 -6.45
N GLY A 154 16.12 -13.20 -5.26
CA GLY A 154 16.39 -11.81 -4.91
C GLY A 154 17.49 -11.19 -5.78
N GLU A 155 18.55 -11.93 -6.08
CA GLU A 155 19.60 -11.46 -7.01
C GLU A 155 19.05 -11.21 -8.43
N ARG A 156 18.14 -12.06 -8.90
CA ARG A 156 17.44 -11.84 -10.17
C ARG A 156 16.53 -10.62 -10.11
N PHE A 157 15.82 -10.44 -8.98
CA PHE A 157 15.01 -9.24 -8.77
C PHE A 157 15.88 -7.97 -8.82
N VAL A 158 16.98 -7.95 -8.08
CA VAL A 158 17.95 -6.83 -8.06
C VAL A 158 18.52 -6.55 -9.45
N THR A 159 18.88 -7.58 -10.19
CA THR A 159 19.39 -7.45 -11.57
C THR A 159 18.31 -6.88 -12.49
N GLY A 160 17.10 -7.46 -12.48
CA GLY A 160 15.97 -6.97 -13.28
C GLY A 160 15.59 -5.54 -12.96
N LEU A 161 15.58 -5.17 -11.67
CA LEU A 161 15.31 -3.79 -11.23
C LEU A 161 16.38 -2.81 -11.79
N ARG A 162 17.65 -3.16 -11.63
CA ARG A 162 18.77 -2.32 -12.09
C ARG A 162 18.74 -2.12 -13.61
N GLU A 163 18.64 -3.20 -14.37
CA GLU A 163 18.65 -3.16 -15.82
C GLU A 163 17.43 -2.45 -16.41
N THR A 164 16.25 -2.69 -15.81
CA THR A 164 15.02 -2.03 -16.22
C THR A 164 15.05 -0.55 -15.91
N ALA A 165 15.46 -0.16 -14.71
CA ALA A 165 15.54 1.23 -14.29
C ALA A 165 16.55 2.03 -15.13
N ALA A 166 17.72 1.44 -15.45
CA ALA A 166 18.78 2.10 -16.24
C ALA A 166 18.37 2.52 -17.65
N GLN A 167 17.33 1.89 -18.23
CA GLN A 167 16.85 2.22 -19.57
C GLN A 167 15.85 3.40 -19.59
N LEU A 168 15.31 3.79 -18.44
CA LEU A 168 14.20 4.74 -18.38
C LEU A 168 14.59 6.20 -18.63
N PRO A 169 15.77 6.70 -18.21
CA PRO A 169 16.16 8.08 -18.47
C PRO A 169 16.13 8.46 -19.95
N ASP A 170 16.58 7.56 -20.82
CA ASP A 170 16.62 7.79 -22.28
C ASP A 170 15.26 7.62 -22.96
N ARG A 171 14.24 7.16 -22.22
CA ARG A 171 12.86 6.91 -22.71
C ARG A 171 11.85 7.91 -22.20
N LEU A 172 12.27 8.90 -21.42
CA LEU A 172 11.37 9.94 -20.90
C LEU A 172 10.75 10.74 -22.04
N VAL A 173 9.43 10.72 -22.11
CA VAL A 173 8.63 11.51 -23.07
C VAL A 173 7.65 12.42 -22.32
N PRO A 174 7.29 13.59 -22.87
CA PRO A 174 6.19 14.40 -22.33
C PRO A 174 4.89 13.59 -22.27
N VAL A 175 4.16 13.70 -21.17
CA VAL A 175 2.89 13.01 -21.00
C VAL A 175 1.83 13.89 -20.36
N THR A 176 0.58 13.59 -20.71
CA THR A 176 -0.62 14.06 -19.98
C THR A 176 -1.15 12.94 -19.11
N VAL A 177 -1.61 13.29 -17.91
CA VAL A 177 -2.23 12.36 -16.97
C VAL A 177 -3.72 12.30 -17.23
N HIS A 178 -4.25 11.10 -17.42
CA HIS A 178 -5.68 10.85 -17.57
C HIS A 178 -6.13 9.91 -16.47
N HIS A 179 -7.36 10.08 -15.97
CA HIS A 179 -7.87 9.24 -14.90
C HIS A 179 -9.34 8.93 -15.05
N THR A 180 -9.76 7.81 -14.48
CA THR A 180 -11.16 7.40 -14.33
C THR A 180 -11.30 6.52 -13.09
N VAL A 181 -12.54 6.28 -12.65
CA VAL A 181 -12.85 5.36 -11.56
C VAL A 181 -13.90 4.37 -12.04
N ALA A 182 -13.58 3.10 -12.01
CA ALA A 182 -14.52 2.00 -12.15
C ALA A 182 -15.07 1.56 -10.79
N THR A 183 -16.04 0.67 -10.79
CA THR A 183 -16.59 0.03 -9.60
C THR A 183 -16.56 -1.48 -9.78
N GLU A 184 -16.01 -2.19 -8.75
CA GLU A 184 -16.04 -3.64 -8.68
C GLU A 184 -16.48 -4.07 -7.27
N ASP A 185 -17.58 -4.77 -7.13
CA ASP A 185 -18.20 -5.11 -5.84
C ASP A 185 -18.39 -6.61 -5.61
N ARG A 186 -17.86 -7.45 -6.50
CA ARG A 186 -18.08 -8.91 -6.46
C ARG A 186 -16.92 -9.69 -5.84
N LEU A 187 -15.69 -9.10 -5.81
CA LEU A 187 -14.46 -9.84 -5.57
C LEU A 187 -14.06 -9.91 -4.10
N THR A 188 -14.44 -8.91 -3.30
CA THR A 188 -13.93 -8.71 -1.95
C THR A 188 -15.01 -8.75 -0.90
N TYR A 189 -14.60 -8.92 0.36
CA TYR A 189 -15.46 -8.80 1.53
C TYR A 189 -14.70 -8.23 2.71
N ASN A 190 -15.42 -7.54 3.60
CA ASN A 190 -14.87 -7.10 4.87
C ASN A 190 -14.69 -8.31 5.78
N ARG A 191 -13.43 -8.59 6.17
CA ARG A 191 -13.06 -9.74 6.98
C ARG A 191 -13.14 -9.49 8.49
N LYS A 192 -13.66 -8.35 8.88
CA LYS A 192 -13.91 -8.01 10.27
C LYS A 192 -15.38 -8.22 10.61
N GLY A 193 -15.67 -9.30 11.33
CA GLY A 193 -17.00 -9.59 11.86
C GLY A 193 -17.23 -8.90 13.20
N ARG A 194 -18.48 -8.58 13.49
CA ARG A 194 -18.93 -8.05 14.79
C ARG A 194 -20.13 -8.82 15.27
N ARG A 195 -20.09 -9.30 16.53
CA ARG A 195 -21.20 -10.00 17.17
C ARG A 195 -22.18 -9.03 17.79
N ALA A 196 -23.34 -9.53 18.20
CA ALA A 196 -24.38 -8.72 18.84
C ALA A 196 -23.94 -8.07 20.18
N ASP A 197 -22.99 -8.68 20.88
CA ASP A 197 -22.39 -8.15 22.10
C ASP A 197 -21.32 -7.07 21.84
N GLY A 198 -21.08 -6.73 20.57
CA GLY A 198 -20.08 -5.76 20.13
C GLY A 198 -18.67 -6.33 19.96
N SER A 199 -18.40 -7.57 20.38
CA SER A 199 -17.10 -8.20 20.19
C SER A 199 -16.79 -8.42 18.72
N THR A 200 -15.50 -8.31 18.36
CA THR A 200 -15.05 -8.47 16.99
C THR A 200 -14.30 -9.77 16.78
N TYR A 201 -14.31 -10.27 15.56
CA TYR A 201 -13.60 -11.48 15.17
C TYR A 201 -13.13 -11.41 13.72
N PHE A 202 -12.07 -12.15 13.40
CA PHE A 202 -11.67 -12.34 12.01
C PHE A 202 -12.69 -13.24 11.31
N MET A 203 -13.39 -12.68 10.31
CA MET A 203 -14.36 -13.41 9.51
C MET A 203 -13.63 -14.24 8.44
N ARG A 204 -13.63 -15.56 8.62
CA ARG A 204 -13.08 -16.51 7.65
C ARG A 204 -13.99 -16.64 6.43
N GLU A 205 -13.48 -17.20 5.35
CA GLU A 205 -14.30 -17.50 4.17
C GLU A 205 -15.50 -18.41 4.52
N GLU A 206 -15.30 -19.40 5.38
CA GLU A 206 -16.37 -20.28 5.85
C GLU A 206 -17.42 -19.53 6.68
N ASP A 207 -17.04 -18.57 7.53
CA ASP A 207 -17.99 -17.73 8.28
C ASP A 207 -18.79 -16.84 7.34
N ARG A 208 -18.13 -16.26 6.33
CA ARG A 208 -18.77 -15.46 5.30
C ARG A 208 -19.86 -16.23 4.56
N LEU A 209 -19.55 -17.47 4.14
CA LEU A 209 -20.46 -18.33 3.42
C LEU A 209 -21.69 -18.74 4.25
N VAL A 210 -21.54 -18.83 5.59
CA VAL A 210 -22.69 -19.07 6.49
C VAL A 210 -23.62 -17.87 6.54
N VAL A 211 -23.09 -16.64 6.42
CA VAL A 211 -23.93 -15.42 6.39
C VAL A 211 -24.73 -15.36 5.08
N ALA A 212 -24.04 -15.37 3.94
CA ALA A 212 -24.62 -15.45 2.60
C ALA A 212 -23.52 -15.73 1.56
N ALA A 213 -23.85 -16.43 0.49
CA ALA A 213 -22.90 -16.75 -0.57
C ALA A 213 -22.29 -15.51 -1.25
N ASP A 214 -23.05 -14.43 -1.33
CA ASP A 214 -22.67 -13.13 -1.91
C ASP A 214 -22.27 -12.08 -0.86
N TYR A 215 -22.24 -12.44 0.44
CA TYR A 215 -21.89 -11.50 1.49
C TYR A 215 -20.55 -10.81 1.21
N ARG A 216 -20.55 -9.52 1.36
CA ARG A 216 -19.34 -8.67 1.24
C ARG A 216 -19.13 -7.73 2.42
N GLY A 217 -20.18 -7.42 3.16
CA GLY A 217 -20.14 -6.37 4.19
C GLY A 217 -19.87 -4.99 3.57
N ASP A 218 -19.38 -4.08 4.38
CA ASP A 218 -18.95 -2.75 3.92
C ASP A 218 -17.52 -2.81 3.38
N VAL A 219 -17.35 -2.68 2.07
CA VAL A 219 -16.07 -2.69 1.37
C VAL A 219 -15.92 -1.50 0.43
N ASP A 220 -14.69 -1.07 0.24
CA ASP A 220 -14.33 -0.10 -0.78
C ASP A 220 -14.36 -0.75 -2.16
N THR A 221 -15.27 -0.31 -3.00
CA THR A 221 -15.51 -0.88 -4.35
C THR A 221 -14.90 -0.04 -5.46
N GLN A 222 -14.25 1.07 -5.16
CA GLN A 222 -13.65 1.93 -6.17
C GLN A 222 -12.41 1.26 -6.79
N ALA A 223 -12.31 1.35 -8.11
CA ALA A 223 -11.18 0.87 -8.89
C ALA A 223 -10.66 2.00 -9.81
N PRO A 224 -9.80 2.88 -9.30
CA PRO A 224 -9.16 3.92 -10.08
C PRO A 224 -8.22 3.36 -11.16
N LEU A 225 -8.19 4.03 -12.30
CA LEU A 225 -7.23 3.84 -13.39
C LEU A 225 -6.63 5.19 -13.77
N VAL A 226 -5.29 5.26 -13.74
CA VAL A 226 -4.52 6.43 -14.20
C VAL A 226 -3.71 6.02 -15.42
N VAL A 227 -3.81 6.78 -16.50
CA VAL A 227 -3.12 6.49 -17.77
C VAL A 227 -2.27 7.70 -18.15
N PHE A 228 -0.99 7.46 -18.40
CA PHE A 228 -0.06 8.44 -18.94
C PHE A 228 -0.07 8.35 -20.46
N LYS A 229 -0.44 9.43 -21.16
CA LYS A 229 -0.50 9.46 -22.62
C LYS A 229 0.50 10.45 -23.17
N ASP A 230 1.20 10.04 -24.26
CA ASP A 230 2.08 10.92 -25.03
C ASP A 230 1.28 11.96 -25.85
N GLU A 231 1.99 12.83 -26.55
CA GLU A 231 1.43 13.87 -27.41
C GLU A 231 0.58 13.31 -28.57
N ALA A 232 0.83 12.07 -28.98
CA ALA A 232 0.02 11.38 -29.97
C ALA A 232 -1.22 10.69 -29.36
N GLY A 233 -1.47 10.84 -28.07
CA GLY A 233 -2.58 10.21 -27.34
C GLY A 233 -2.37 8.72 -27.05
N ARG A 234 -1.19 8.15 -27.31
CA ARG A 234 -0.86 6.76 -27.04
C ARG A 234 -0.51 6.56 -25.57
N ALA A 235 -0.97 5.47 -24.98
CA ALA A 235 -0.63 5.13 -23.61
C ALA A 235 0.87 4.76 -23.49
N VAL A 236 1.60 5.45 -22.62
CA VAL A 236 3.00 5.19 -22.27
C VAL A 236 3.07 4.22 -21.10
N ALA A 237 2.19 4.38 -20.12
CA ALA A 237 2.09 3.57 -18.92
C ALA A 237 0.73 3.76 -18.24
N ALA A 238 0.38 2.90 -17.28
CA ALA A 238 -0.79 3.10 -16.44
C ALA A 238 -0.58 2.61 -15.01
N LEU A 239 -1.39 3.12 -14.07
CA LEU A 239 -1.51 2.65 -12.69
C LEU A 239 -2.97 2.24 -12.45
N ALA A 240 -3.18 1.03 -12.01
CA ALA A 240 -4.48 0.52 -11.56
C ALA A 240 -4.48 0.36 -10.03
N GLN A 241 -5.61 0.60 -9.40
CA GLN A 241 -5.77 0.40 -7.96
C GLN A 241 -7.06 -0.36 -7.66
N PHE A 242 -7.03 -1.19 -6.63
CA PHE A 242 -8.22 -1.79 -6.02
C PHE A 242 -7.93 -2.18 -4.57
N THR A 243 -8.99 -2.33 -3.76
CA THR A 243 -8.87 -2.64 -2.32
C THR A 243 -9.27 -4.08 -2.05
N GLY A 244 -8.30 -4.91 -1.64
CA GLY A 244 -8.55 -6.30 -1.23
C GLY A 244 -7.26 -7.10 -1.13
N HIS A 245 -7.07 -7.87 -0.05
CA HIS A 245 -5.94 -8.77 0.06
C HIS A 245 -5.93 -9.78 -1.10
N PRO A 246 -4.82 -9.92 -1.82
CA PRO A 246 -4.70 -10.92 -2.89
C PRO A 246 -4.34 -12.28 -2.26
N VAL A 247 -5.37 -12.95 -1.78
CA VAL A 247 -5.27 -14.24 -1.08
C VAL A 247 -6.09 -15.35 -1.79
N THR A 248 -6.58 -15.08 -3.00
CA THR A 248 -7.41 -16.05 -3.73
C THR A 248 -6.60 -17.26 -4.18
N SER A 249 -5.35 -17.06 -4.63
CA SER A 249 -4.43 -18.14 -5.00
C SER A 249 -3.70 -18.74 -3.79
N TYR A 250 -3.83 -18.12 -2.62
CA TYR A 250 -3.10 -18.53 -1.41
C TYR A 250 -3.66 -19.80 -0.77
N ASN A 251 -2.83 -20.81 -0.68
CA ASN A 251 -3.13 -22.04 0.06
C ASN A 251 -1.84 -22.64 0.64
N PRO A 252 -1.61 -22.59 1.96
CA PRO A 252 -0.39 -23.10 2.58
C PRO A 252 -0.23 -24.62 2.49
N GLU A 253 -1.33 -25.37 2.29
CA GLU A 253 -1.30 -26.83 2.08
C GLU A 253 -0.96 -27.18 0.61
N ARG A 254 -1.13 -26.24 -0.31
CA ARG A 254 -0.84 -26.38 -1.74
C ARG A 254 -0.14 -25.12 -2.26
N PRO A 255 1.05 -24.81 -1.77
CA PRO A 255 1.71 -23.55 -2.06
C PRO A 255 2.14 -23.47 -3.53
N VAL A 256 1.76 -22.37 -4.19
CA VAL A 256 2.11 -22.09 -5.58
C VAL A 256 2.65 -20.68 -5.71
N VAL A 257 3.44 -20.41 -6.76
CA VAL A 257 3.80 -19.06 -7.17
C VAL A 257 2.81 -18.56 -8.21
N HIS A 258 2.12 -17.48 -7.92
CA HIS A 258 1.09 -16.86 -8.76
C HIS A 258 0.98 -15.37 -8.41
N GLY A 259 0.77 -14.49 -9.41
CA GLY A 259 0.60 -13.05 -9.19
C GLY A 259 -0.76 -12.65 -8.63
N ASP A 260 -1.63 -13.64 -8.34
CA ASP A 260 -3.01 -13.47 -7.91
C ASP A 260 -3.82 -12.57 -8.86
N TRP A 261 -5.00 -12.13 -8.46
CA TRP A 261 -5.89 -11.31 -9.31
C TRP A 261 -5.29 -9.94 -9.69
N PRO A 262 -4.42 -9.27 -8.91
CA PRO A 262 -3.85 -7.99 -9.32
C PRO A 262 -3.03 -8.06 -10.60
N GLN A 263 -2.15 -9.06 -10.71
CA GLN A 263 -1.30 -9.21 -11.89
C GLN A 263 -2.12 -9.52 -13.14
N THR A 264 -3.13 -10.38 -13.02
CA THR A 264 -4.04 -10.68 -14.12
C THR A 264 -4.83 -9.45 -14.55
N ALA A 265 -5.33 -8.64 -13.61
CA ALA A 265 -6.05 -7.39 -13.93
C ALA A 265 -5.15 -6.40 -14.69
N CYS A 266 -3.90 -6.22 -14.25
CA CYS A 266 -2.92 -5.38 -14.94
C CYS A 266 -2.67 -5.85 -16.38
N ARG A 267 -2.55 -7.16 -16.63
CA ARG A 267 -2.38 -7.72 -17.99
C ARG A 267 -3.57 -7.45 -18.89
N VAL A 268 -4.80 -7.57 -18.38
CA VAL A 268 -6.02 -7.24 -19.13
C VAL A 268 -6.02 -5.78 -19.55
N VAL A 269 -5.71 -4.87 -18.64
CA VAL A 269 -5.62 -3.43 -18.93
C VAL A 269 -4.47 -3.14 -19.91
N ALA A 270 -3.30 -3.76 -19.73
CA ALA A 270 -2.14 -3.61 -20.59
C ALA A 270 -2.45 -4.00 -22.06
N ALA A 271 -3.16 -5.13 -22.24
CA ALA A 271 -3.59 -5.59 -23.55
C ALA A 271 -4.54 -4.59 -24.23
N ALA A 272 -5.54 -4.11 -23.50
CA ALA A 272 -6.51 -3.13 -24.02
C ALA A 272 -5.84 -1.78 -24.39
N LEU A 273 -4.95 -1.25 -23.55
CA LEU A 273 -4.23 -0.01 -23.82
C LEU A 273 -3.24 -0.15 -25.00
N THR A 274 -2.78 -1.37 -25.28
CA THR A 274 -1.90 -1.66 -26.42
C THR A 274 -2.67 -1.89 -27.73
N GLY A 275 -4.01 -1.99 -27.68
CA GLY A 275 -4.84 -2.29 -28.83
C GLY A 275 -4.77 -3.78 -29.27
N ARG A 276 -4.55 -4.69 -28.31
CA ARG A 276 -4.45 -6.15 -28.55
C ARG A 276 -5.53 -6.90 -27.77
N GLU A 277 -6.00 -8.01 -28.33
CA GLU A 277 -6.87 -8.92 -27.57
C GLU A 277 -6.09 -9.61 -26.45
N ALA A 278 -6.71 -9.75 -25.27
CA ALA A 278 -6.09 -10.28 -24.04
C ALA A 278 -5.68 -11.78 -24.12
N ALA A 279 -5.88 -12.45 -25.23
CA ALA A 279 -5.82 -13.91 -25.38
C ALA A 279 -4.52 -14.46 -25.99
N GLY A 280 -3.40 -13.76 -25.98
CA GLY A 280 -2.18 -14.29 -26.60
C GLY A 280 -0.89 -14.02 -25.85
N ARG A 281 -0.28 -15.08 -25.27
CA ARG A 281 1.16 -15.13 -25.01
C ARG A 281 1.90 -15.19 -26.36
N GLY A 282 1.89 -14.12 -27.15
CA GLY A 282 2.59 -14.06 -28.43
C GLY A 282 3.85 -13.21 -28.36
N PRO A 283 4.96 -13.65 -28.99
CA PRO A 283 6.14 -12.82 -29.12
C PRO A 283 5.90 -11.76 -30.17
N ALA A 284 6.23 -10.55 -29.89
CA ALA A 284 6.38 -9.40 -30.76
C ALA A 284 5.42 -8.24 -30.48
N GLY A 285 5.82 -7.46 -29.52
CA GLY A 285 5.30 -6.14 -29.25
C GLY A 285 5.09 -5.94 -27.74
N ARG A 286 5.84 -5.02 -27.20
CA ARG A 286 5.82 -4.72 -25.77
C ARG A 286 4.45 -4.19 -25.37
N LEU A 287 3.81 -4.81 -24.38
CA LEU A 287 2.59 -4.28 -23.79
C LEU A 287 2.87 -2.95 -23.08
N VAL A 288 1.85 -2.09 -23.00
CA VAL A 288 1.88 -0.90 -22.14
C VAL A 288 2.10 -1.36 -20.69
N PRO A 289 3.14 -0.88 -19.98
CA PRO A 289 3.37 -1.25 -18.60
C PRO A 289 2.21 -0.74 -17.70
N VAL A 290 1.63 -1.64 -16.91
CA VAL A 290 0.56 -1.31 -15.97
C VAL A 290 0.97 -1.74 -14.57
N GLY A 291 1.17 -0.78 -13.68
CA GLY A 291 1.47 -1.03 -12.27
C GLY A 291 0.21 -1.16 -11.44
N PHE A 292 0.27 -1.96 -10.39
CA PHE A 292 -0.81 -2.10 -9.41
C PHE A 292 -0.48 -1.40 -8.11
N LEU A 293 -1.42 -0.62 -7.60
CA LEU A 293 -1.39 0.02 -6.28
C LEU A 293 -2.40 -0.68 -5.39
N GLN A 294 -1.93 -1.35 -4.34
CA GLN A 294 -2.82 -2.01 -3.39
C GLN A 294 -3.53 -0.96 -2.54
N GLY A 295 -4.85 -1.04 -2.48
CA GLY A 295 -5.66 -0.17 -1.63
C GLY A 295 -5.44 -0.41 -0.14
N CYS A 296 -6.17 0.33 0.69
CA CYS A 296 -6.16 0.16 2.13
C CYS A 296 -6.95 -1.11 2.49
N ALA A 297 -6.31 -2.27 2.44
CA ALA A 297 -6.97 -3.57 2.50
C ALA A 297 -6.82 -4.31 3.84
N GLY A 298 -6.37 -3.63 4.92
CA GLY A 298 -6.12 -4.26 6.21
C GLY A 298 -7.29 -5.07 6.77
N ASP A 299 -8.50 -4.63 6.53
CA ASP A 299 -9.75 -5.28 6.95
C ASP A 299 -10.55 -5.90 5.78
N VAL A 300 -9.96 -6.01 4.56
CA VAL A 300 -10.64 -6.49 3.36
C VAL A 300 -9.91 -7.65 2.71
N ASN A 301 -10.57 -8.80 2.56
CA ASN A 301 -10.07 -9.95 1.80
C ASN A 301 -10.69 -10.04 0.41
N SER A 302 -9.97 -10.67 -0.53
CA SER A 302 -10.61 -11.27 -1.69
C SER A 302 -11.32 -12.58 -1.27
N LYS A 303 -12.37 -12.93 -2.01
CA LYS A 303 -13.10 -14.19 -1.82
C LYS A 303 -12.25 -15.39 -2.27
N GLY A 304 -12.59 -16.58 -1.79
CA GLY A 304 -12.00 -17.83 -2.23
C GLY A 304 -10.64 -18.17 -1.62
N MET A 305 -10.23 -17.52 -0.54
CA MET A 305 -9.03 -17.87 0.20
C MET A 305 -9.03 -19.36 0.57
N PHE A 306 -7.91 -20.04 0.36
CA PHE A 306 -7.71 -21.48 0.59
C PHE A 306 -8.49 -22.43 -0.34
N ALA A 307 -9.15 -21.92 -1.37
CA ALA A 307 -9.86 -22.77 -2.32
C ALA A 307 -8.87 -23.71 -3.08
N PRO A 308 -9.27 -24.95 -3.40
CA PRO A 308 -8.41 -25.87 -4.15
C PRO A 308 -8.07 -25.40 -5.57
N ASP A 309 -8.96 -24.61 -6.17
CA ASP A 309 -8.87 -24.01 -7.50
C ASP A 309 -8.36 -22.54 -7.47
N GLY A 310 -7.71 -22.16 -6.37
CA GLY A 310 -7.28 -20.77 -6.10
C GLY A 310 -6.64 -20.03 -7.28
N PRO A 311 -5.63 -20.58 -7.98
CA PRO A 311 -5.02 -19.92 -9.13
C PRO A 311 -6.00 -19.63 -10.28
N ALA A 312 -6.87 -20.57 -10.63
CA ALA A 312 -7.87 -20.36 -11.69
C ALA A 312 -8.89 -19.29 -11.29
N ARG A 313 -9.31 -19.28 -10.03
CA ARG A 313 -10.22 -18.27 -9.46
C ARG A 313 -9.55 -16.89 -9.39
N ALA A 314 -8.29 -16.83 -9.04
CA ALA A 314 -7.52 -15.58 -9.06
C ALA A 314 -7.43 -14.99 -10.48
N GLU A 315 -7.21 -15.83 -11.50
CA GLU A 315 -7.28 -15.40 -12.89
C GLU A 315 -8.66 -14.91 -13.30
N GLU A 316 -9.74 -15.59 -12.88
CA GLU A 316 -11.10 -15.15 -13.13
C GLU A 316 -11.36 -13.77 -12.50
N PHE A 317 -11.02 -13.59 -11.23
CA PHE A 317 -11.18 -12.31 -10.53
C PHE A 317 -10.36 -11.19 -11.17
N GLY A 318 -9.12 -11.50 -11.59
CA GLY A 318 -8.29 -10.55 -12.32
C GLY A 318 -8.92 -10.14 -13.67
N ARG A 319 -9.51 -11.07 -14.41
CA ARG A 319 -10.25 -10.75 -15.63
C ARG A 319 -11.50 -9.90 -15.35
N MET A 320 -12.22 -10.16 -14.26
CA MET A 320 -13.39 -9.37 -13.86
C MET A 320 -12.99 -7.93 -13.53
N LEU A 321 -11.98 -7.72 -12.67
CA LEU A 321 -11.48 -6.39 -12.33
C LEU A 321 -10.89 -5.68 -13.55
N GLY A 322 -10.03 -6.36 -14.29
CA GLY A 322 -9.43 -5.83 -15.52
C GLY A 322 -10.48 -5.42 -16.55
N GLY A 323 -11.55 -6.22 -16.72
CA GLY A 323 -12.69 -5.89 -17.57
C GLY A 323 -13.39 -4.61 -17.16
N ARG A 324 -13.66 -4.42 -15.85
CA ARG A 324 -14.24 -3.17 -15.33
C ARG A 324 -13.35 -1.96 -15.58
N LEU A 325 -12.03 -2.11 -15.38
CA LEU A 325 -11.08 -1.06 -15.66
C LEU A 325 -11.06 -0.71 -17.16
N VAL A 326 -11.06 -1.70 -18.05
CA VAL A 326 -11.12 -1.51 -19.50
C VAL A 326 -12.41 -0.81 -19.93
N GLU A 327 -13.57 -1.22 -19.40
CA GLU A 327 -14.88 -0.56 -19.62
C GLU A 327 -14.88 0.92 -19.20
N SER A 328 -13.95 1.31 -18.31
CA SER A 328 -13.83 2.70 -17.87
C SER A 328 -12.93 3.56 -18.77
N ILE A 329 -12.09 2.98 -19.63
CA ILE A 329 -11.14 3.70 -20.50
C ILE A 329 -11.82 4.79 -21.35
N PRO A 330 -13.01 4.59 -21.96
CA PRO A 330 -13.70 5.65 -22.70
C PRO A 330 -14.10 6.87 -21.86
N ARG A 331 -14.12 6.74 -20.53
CA ARG A 331 -14.45 7.81 -19.57
C ARG A 331 -13.23 8.49 -18.97
N LEU A 332 -12.04 8.24 -19.49
CA LEU A 332 -10.82 8.89 -19.03
C LEU A 332 -10.91 10.40 -19.19
N VAL A 333 -10.66 11.12 -18.11
CA VAL A 333 -10.61 12.59 -18.05
C VAL A 333 -9.15 13.02 -17.99
N ALA A 334 -8.75 13.95 -18.84
CA ALA A 334 -7.42 14.54 -18.79
C ALA A 334 -7.28 15.47 -17.60
N SER A 335 -6.16 15.40 -16.88
CA SER A 335 -5.80 16.38 -15.86
C SER A 335 -5.72 17.79 -16.45
N ARG A 336 -6.29 18.75 -15.74
CA ARG A 336 -6.19 20.18 -16.10
C ARG A 336 -4.86 20.78 -15.66
N ARG A 337 -4.28 20.26 -14.57
CA ARG A 337 -2.97 20.65 -14.07
C ARG A 337 -1.88 19.81 -14.71
N GLY A 338 -0.74 20.43 -14.97
CA GLY A 338 0.48 19.74 -15.39
C GLY A 338 1.37 19.34 -14.19
N GLY A 339 2.51 18.78 -14.53
CA GLY A 339 3.58 18.46 -13.58
C GLY A 339 3.27 17.36 -12.58
N GLY A 340 4.23 17.13 -11.71
CA GLY A 340 4.14 16.18 -10.61
C GLY A 340 5.19 16.48 -9.54
N ASP A 341 4.91 16.08 -8.32
CA ASP A 341 5.86 16.13 -7.20
C ASP A 341 5.60 15.03 -6.18
N LEU A 342 6.58 14.82 -5.31
CA LEU A 342 6.54 13.83 -4.24
C LEU A 342 7.09 14.45 -2.96
N VAL A 343 6.33 14.29 -1.88
CA VAL A 343 6.72 14.71 -0.52
C VAL A 343 6.57 13.55 0.44
N VAL A 344 7.51 13.40 1.34
CA VAL A 344 7.47 12.43 2.44
C VAL A 344 7.22 13.18 3.75
N THR A 345 6.21 12.74 4.49
CA THR A 345 5.84 13.32 5.77
C THR A 345 6.00 12.29 6.87
N ARG A 346 6.73 12.62 7.94
CA ARG A 346 6.76 11.80 9.17
C ARG A 346 5.53 12.13 10.01
N VAL A 347 4.76 11.10 10.32
CA VAL A 347 3.53 11.20 11.09
C VAL A 347 3.69 10.42 12.38
N PRO A 348 3.64 11.08 13.54
CA PRO A 348 3.62 10.40 14.83
C PRO A 348 2.24 9.76 15.06
N VAL A 349 2.14 8.46 14.80
CA VAL A 349 0.91 7.69 15.02
C VAL A 349 0.82 7.34 16.51
N PRO A 350 -0.24 7.74 17.23
CA PRO A 350 -0.34 7.57 18.68
C PRO A 350 -0.32 6.12 19.13
N LEU A 351 0.40 5.84 20.22
CA LEU A 351 0.41 4.58 20.94
C LEU A 351 -0.27 4.76 22.32
N GLY A 352 -1.06 3.76 22.70
CA GLY A 352 -1.69 3.68 24.01
C GLY A 352 -0.75 3.12 25.09
N PRO A 353 -1.26 2.93 26.31
CA PRO A 353 -0.54 2.18 27.34
C PRO A 353 -0.52 0.69 27.00
N LEU A 354 0.39 -0.06 27.64
CA LEU A 354 0.27 -1.52 27.65
C LEU A 354 -1.03 -1.93 28.35
N PRO A 355 -1.66 -3.05 27.91
CA PRO A 355 -2.76 -3.65 28.64
C PRO A 355 -2.37 -3.93 30.10
N PRO A 356 -3.32 -3.93 31.04
CA PRO A 356 -3.05 -4.27 32.42
C PRO A 356 -2.40 -5.66 32.57
N ARG A 357 -1.44 -5.80 33.48
CA ARG A 357 -0.74 -7.06 33.72
C ARG A 357 -1.66 -8.27 33.89
N PRO A 358 -2.81 -8.21 34.65
CA PRO A 358 -3.73 -9.33 34.75
C PRO A 358 -4.32 -9.79 33.41
N GLU A 359 -4.62 -8.87 32.51
CA GLU A 359 -5.12 -9.17 31.15
C GLU A 359 -4.04 -9.91 30.33
N ILE A 360 -2.81 -9.42 30.34
CA ILE A 360 -1.68 -10.06 29.65
C ILE A 360 -1.47 -11.49 30.16
N VAL A 361 -1.53 -11.70 31.49
CA VAL A 361 -1.39 -13.05 32.11
C VAL A 361 -2.53 -13.97 31.68
N ALA A 362 -3.77 -13.47 31.63
CA ALA A 362 -4.92 -14.28 31.22
C ALA A 362 -4.83 -14.69 29.75
N GLU A 363 -4.45 -13.78 28.86
CA GLU A 363 -4.24 -14.07 27.43
C GLU A 363 -3.08 -15.04 27.21
N LEU A 364 -1.99 -14.91 27.97
CA LEU A 364 -0.86 -15.84 27.90
C LEU A 364 -1.26 -17.26 28.34
N ALA A 365 -2.11 -17.39 29.35
CA ALA A 365 -2.65 -18.69 29.77
C ALA A 365 -3.53 -19.33 28.67
N GLU A 366 -4.31 -18.53 27.95
CA GLU A 366 -5.07 -18.97 26.77
C GLU A 366 -4.15 -19.47 25.66
N ILE A 367 -3.08 -18.70 25.34
CA ILE A 367 -2.06 -19.09 24.36
C ILE A 367 -1.41 -20.43 24.74
N ASP A 368 -0.95 -20.58 25.98
CA ASP A 368 -0.32 -21.81 26.45
C ASP A 368 -1.27 -23.00 26.39
N GLY A 369 -2.55 -22.79 26.71
CA GLY A 369 -3.60 -23.79 26.54
C GLY A 369 -3.80 -24.20 25.11
N PHE A 370 -3.87 -23.23 24.20
CA PHE A 370 -4.00 -23.48 22.76
C PHE A 370 -2.79 -24.26 22.20
N LEU A 371 -1.58 -23.84 22.55
CA LEU A 371 -0.35 -24.49 22.06
C LEU A 371 -0.25 -25.94 22.52
N ARG A 372 -0.63 -26.26 23.78
CA ARG A 372 -0.69 -27.65 24.26
C ARG A 372 -1.68 -28.49 23.46
N ARG A 373 -2.88 -27.98 23.18
CA ARG A 373 -3.90 -28.67 22.39
C ARG A 373 -3.46 -28.85 20.95
N ALA A 374 -2.87 -27.80 20.33
CA ALA A 374 -2.34 -27.88 18.98
C ALA A 374 -1.20 -28.92 18.85
N ALA A 375 -0.32 -29.03 19.86
CA ALA A 375 0.72 -30.05 19.92
C ALA A 375 0.18 -31.46 20.10
N ALA A 376 -1.03 -31.61 20.68
CA ALA A 376 -1.76 -32.87 20.78
C ALA A 376 -2.64 -33.19 19.55
N ASP A 377 -2.46 -32.41 18.46
CA ASP A 377 -3.22 -32.53 17.20
C ASP A 377 -4.74 -32.39 17.35
N ASP A 378 -5.19 -31.56 18.33
CA ASP A 378 -6.61 -31.31 18.58
C ASP A 378 -7.22 -30.46 17.43
N PRO A 379 -8.15 -31.04 16.64
CA PRO A 379 -8.74 -30.35 15.48
C PRO A 379 -9.59 -29.13 15.86
N ASP A 380 -10.04 -29.01 17.12
CA ASP A 380 -10.88 -27.92 17.60
C ASP A 380 -10.07 -26.72 18.14
N THR A 381 -8.76 -26.66 17.87
CA THR A 381 -7.95 -25.45 18.11
C THR A 381 -8.22 -24.39 17.05
N LEU A 382 -9.39 -23.74 17.11
CA LEU A 382 -9.85 -22.81 16.06
C LEU A 382 -9.73 -21.33 16.45
N THR A 383 -9.77 -21.02 17.74
CA THR A 383 -9.73 -19.62 18.21
C THR A 383 -8.71 -19.44 19.32
N CYS A 384 -7.98 -18.33 19.29
CA CYS A 384 -7.03 -17.92 20.33
C CYS A 384 -6.78 -16.42 20.25
N VAL A 385 -6.97 -15.68 21.33
CA VAL A 385 -6.65 -14.23 21.49
C VAL A 385 -6.96 -13.37 20.25
N GLY A 386 -8.18 -13.46 19.72
CA GLY A 386 -8.63 -12.69 18.55
C GLY A 386 -8.28 -13.31 17.18
N LEU A 387 -7.50 -14.40 17.16
CA LEU A 387 -7.34 -15.24 15.98
C LEU A 387 -8.55 -16.16 15.79
N ASN A 388 -8.89 -16.44 14.54
CA ASN A 388 -9.96 -17.36 14.17
C ASN A 388 -9.51 -18.13 12.92
N PHE A 389 -9.15 -19.40 13.10
CA PHE A 389 -8.51 -20.21 12.07
C PHE A 389 -9.52 -21.05 11.29
N PRO A 390 -9.39 -21.15 9.96
CA PRO A 390 -10.17 -22.08 9.16
C PRO A 390 -9.83 -23.55 9.53
N ARG A 391 -10.86 -24.42 9.43
CA ARG A 391 -10.71 -25.84 9.77
C ARG A 391 -9.73 -26.59 8.86
N MET A 392 -9.53 -26.09 7.64
CA MET A 392 -8.60 -26.71 6.67
C MET A 392 -7.12 -26.60 7.08
N LEU A 393 -6.74 -25.64 7.92
CA LEU A 393 -5.38 -25.55 8.44
C LEU A 393 -5.14 -26.60 9.52
N SER A 394 -4.00 -27.27 9.48
CA SER A 394 -3.65 -28.26 10.50
C SER A 394 -3.46 -27.63 11.89
N PRO A 395 -3.71 -28.36 12.99
CA PRO A 395 -3.44 -27.88 14.35
C PRO A 395 -2.00 -27.40 14.52
N ALA A 396 -1.04 -28.13 13.96
CA ALA A 396 0.39 -27.77 14.01
C ALA A 396 0.66 -26.40 13.35
N TYR A 397 0.04 -26.13 12.18
CA TYR A 397 0.19 -24.84 11.50
C TYR A 397 -0.44 -23.70 12.30
N ARG A 398 -1.64 -23.90 12.85
CA ARG A 398 -2.29 -22.94 13.75
C ARG A 398 -1.44 -22.65 14.98
N GLY A 399 -0.85 -23.71 15.58
CA GLY A 399 0.07 -23.61 16.71
C GLY A 399 1.29 -22.73 16.37
N LYS A 400 1.89 -22.89 15.18
CA LYS A 400 2.99 -22.04 14.70
C LYS A 400 2.59 -20.55 14.65
N LEU A 401 1.39 -20.25 14.14
CA LEU A 401 0.89 -18.88 14.06
C LEU A 401 0.63 -18.27 15.46
N VAL A 402 0.05 -19.04 16.38
CA VAL A 402 -0.17 -18.60 17.77
C VAL A 402 1.15 -18.42 18.52
N ALA A 403 2.13 -19.31 18.30
CA ALA A 403 3.44 -19.18 18.94
C ALA A 403 4.16 -17.87 18.56
N ALA A 404 3.88 -17.31 17.38
CA ALA A 404 4.49 -16.07 16.92
C ALA A 404 4.13 -14.83 17.76
N VAL A 405 3.00 -14.84 18.51
CA VAL A 405 2.62 -13.72 19.37
C VAL A 405 3.25 -13.76 20.76
N ARG A 406 3.69 -14.93 21.22
CA ARG A 406 4.21 -15.13 22.57
C ARG A 406 5.35 -14.16 22.96
N PRO A 407 6.34 -13.88 22.10
CA PRO A 407 7.43 -12.95 22.45
C PRO A 407 6.97 -11.55 22.85
N TRP A 408 5.84 -11.06 22.31
CA TRP A 408 5.27 -9.79 22.72
C TRP A 408 4.73 -9.84 24.17
N TYR A 409 4.07 -10.92 24.56
CA TYR A 409 3.55 -11.10 25.92
C TYR A 409 4.66 -11.17 26.95
N ASP A 410 5.72 -11.91 26.66
CA ASP A 410 6.90 -12.02 27.53
C ASP A 410 7.55 -10.64 27.72
N TRP A 411 7.73 -9.89 26.64
CA TRP A 411 8.21 -8.52 26.67
C TRP A 411 7.27 -7.58 27.48
N ALA A 412 5.98 -7.64 27.27
CA ALA A 412 5.02 -6.77 27.95
C ALA A 412 5.00 -7.04 29.47
N LEU A 413 5.08 -8.32 29.88
CA LEU A 413 5.22 -8.68 31.30
C LEU A 413 6.52 -8.17 31.91
N GLU A 414 7.62 -8.23 31.17
CA GLU A 414 8.90 -7.67 31.61
C GLU A 414 8.81 -6.15 31.83
N GLN A 415 8.14 -5.41 30.91
CA GLN A 415 7.97 -3.97 31.08
C GLN A 415 7.19 -3.64 32.37
N HIS A 416 6.13 -4.40 32.69
CA HIS A 416 5.40 -4.26 33.95
C HIS A 416 6.27 -4.62 35.17
N ALA A 417 7.00 -5.72 35.10
CA ALA A 417 7.82 -6.19 36.21
C ALA A 417 8.97 -5.22 36.57
N THR A 418 9.50 -4.53 35.57
CA THR A 418 10.61 -3.57 35.72
C THR A 418 10.15 -2.12 35.89
N GLY A 419 8.83 -1.86 35.96
CA GLY A 419 8.29 -0.51 36.08
C GLY A 419 8.49 0.38 34.85
N ARG A 420 8.83 -0.19 33.71
CA ARG A 420 9.07 0.56 32.45
C ARG A 420 7.81 0.76 31.61
N ALA A 421 6.68 0.14 31.97
CA ALA A 421 5.44 0.20 31.17
C ALA A 421 4.98 1.65 30.89
N ASP A 422 5.14 2.56 31.85
CA ASP A 422 4.71 3.96 31.73
C ASP A 422 5.71 4.85 30.99
N THR A 423 6.94 4.36 30.75
CA THR A 423 8.03 5.09 30.05
C THR A 423 8.16 4.70 28.58
N LEU A 424 7.32 3.80 28.10
CA LEU A 424 7.32 3.37 26.70
C LEU A 424 6.94 4.53 25.76
N PRO A 425 7.42 4.48 24.49
CA PRO A 425 7.08 5.47 23.49
C PRO A 425 5.56 5.65 23.36
N ARG A 426 5.11 6.90 23.19
CA ARG A 426 3.69 7.27 23.02
C ARG A 426 3.31 7.49 21.57
N SER A 427 4.23 7.33 20.64
CA SER A 427 3.97 7.37 19.20
C SER A 427 4.92 6.46 18.44
N LEU A 428 4.48 6.05 17.26
CA LEU A 428 5.27 5.40 16.23
C LEU A 428 5.40 6.39 15.06
N ASP A 429 6.62 6.76 14.70
CA ASP A 429 6.87 7.61 13.54
C ASP A 429 6.71 6.80 12.25
N VAL A 430 5.77 7.22 11.41
CA VAL A 430 5.44 6.57 10.14
C VAL A 430 5.72 7.54 8.99
N GLU A 431 6.48 7.10 7.99
CA GLU A 431 6.76 7.89 6.77
C GLU A 431 5.61 7.70 5.76
N VAL A 432 4.80 8.72 5.58
CA VAL A 432 3.72 8.76 4.59
C VAL A 432 4.21 9.47 3.34
N VAL A 433 4.05 8.85 2.17
CA VAL A 433 4.35 9.50 0.90
C VAL A 433 3.10 10.11 0.30
N SER A 434 3.23 11.33 -0.19
CA SER A 434 2.21 12.02 -0.98
C SER A 434 2.78 12.36 -2.34
N ILE A 435 2.13 11.91 -3.40
CA ILE A 435 2.56 12.09 -4.79
C ILE A 435 1.44 12.79 -5.53
N ARG A 436 1.74 13.91 -6.18
CA ARG A 436 0.81 14.61 -7.07
C ARG A 436 1.24 14.38 -8.53
N LEU A 437 0.30 13.98 -9.36
CA LEU A 437 0.46 13.78 -10.80
C LEU A 437 -0.69 14.50 -11.51
N GLY A 438 -0.48 15.77 -11.88
CA GLY A 438 -1.56 16.60 -12.38
C GLY A 438 -2.67 16.77 -11.33
N ASP A 439 -3.89 16.34 -11.68
CA ASP A 439 -5.08 16.36 -10.81
C ASP A 439 -5.25 15.07 -9.96
N VAL A 440 -4.28 14.14 -10.04
CA VAL A 440 -4.28 12.90 -9.27
C VAL A 440 -3.34 13.00 -8.08
N GLY A 441 -3.86 12.72 -6.89
CA GLY A 441 -3.08 12.53 -5.66
C GLY A 441 -2.95 11.05 -5.32
N ILE A 442 -1.77 10.61 -4.90
CA ILE A 442 -1.53 9.27 -4.33
C ILE A 442 -0.97 9.47 -2.93
N VAL A 443 -1.60 8.83 -1.94
CA VAL A 443 -1.10 8.76 -0.56
C VAL A 443 -0.74 7.33 -0.25
N GLY A 444 0.55 7.07 0.02
CA GLY A 444 1.07 5.74 0.29
C GLY A 444 1.46 5.56 1.76
N PHE A 445 1.05 4.45 2.36
CA PHE A 445 1.28 4.10 3.75
C PHE A 445 2.18 2.85 3.87
N PRO A 446 3.23 2.88 4.70
CA PRO A 446 4.10 1.72 4.93
C PRO A 446 3.48 0.77 5.97
N CYS A 447 2.28 0.29 5.71
CA CYS A 447 1.52 -0.58 6.61
C CYS A 447 0.41 -1.30 5.84
N GLU A 448 -0.35 -2.13 6.53
CA GLU A 448 -1.61 -2.71 6.09
C GLU A 448 -2.77 -1.86 6.65
N PRO A 449 -3.10 -0.72 6.01
CA PRO A 449 -4.07 0.22 6.54
C PRO A 449 -5.50 -0.32 6.37
N PHE A 450 -6.38 -0.04 7.33
CA PHE A 450 -7.80 -0.33 7.19
C PHE A 450 -8.44 0.58 6.13
N GLN A 451 -9.48 0.10 5.49
CA GLN A 451 -10.15 0.84 4.40
C GLN A 451 -10.71 2.21 4.82
N GLY A 452 -11.08 2.38 6.10
CA GLY A 452 -11.52 3.65 6.66
C GLY A 452 -10.49 4.76 6.48
N ILE A 453 -9.19 4.43 6.60
CA ILE A 453 -8.08 5.37 6.37
C ILE A 453 -8.07 5.87 4.92
N GLY A 454 -8.25 4.96 3.96
CA GLY A 454 -8.33 5.31 2.53
C GLY A 454 -9.55 6.15 2.18
N ARG A 455 -10.70 5.80 2.76
CA ARG A 455 -11.93 6.59 2.60
C ARG A 455 -11.80 7.99 3.19
N LEU A 456 -11.17 8.12 4.36
CA LEU A 456 -10.90 9.42 4.98
C LEU A 456 -10.00 10.28 4.10
N ALA A 457 -8.90 9.71 3.57
CA ALA A 457 -8.01 10.43 2.66
C ALA A 457 -8.75 10.97 1.43
N ARG A 458 -9.60 10.15 0.80
CA ARG A 458 -10.42 10.60 -0.35
C ARG A 458 -11.45 11.65 0.03
N ALA A 459 -12.11 11.50 1.18
CA ALA A 459 -13.17 12.41 1.62
C ALA A 459 -12.64 13.79 2.02
N THR A 460 -11.38 13.89 2.42
CA THR A 460 -10.75 15.15 2.87
C THR A 460 -9.92 15.84 1.79
N SER A 461 -9.61 15.15 0.70
CA SER A 461 -8.84 15.73 -0.42
C SER A 461 -9.72 16.56 -1.35
N THR A 462 -9.19 17.67 -1.85
CA THR A 462 -9.83 18.54 -2.87
C THR A 462 -9.43 18.17 -4.31
N LEU A 463 -8.49 17.23 -4.48
CA LEU A 463 -8.10 16.77 -5.81
C LEU A 463 -9.22 15.96 -6.49
N PRO A 464 -9.39 16.08 -7.81
CA PRO A 464 -10.39 15.32 -8.57
C PRO A 464 -10.32 13.80 -8.39
N LEU A 465 -9.10 13.26 -8.20
CA LEU A 465 -8.87 11.88 -7.82
C LEU A 465 -7.81 11.80 -6.73
N THR A 466 -8.12 11.12 -5.63
CA THR A 466 -7.14 10.74 -4.61
C THR A 466 -7.15 9.23 -4.44
N ILE A 467 -5.98 8.61 -4.63
CA ILE A 467 -5.71 7.19 -4.45
C ILE A 467 -4.99 7.03 -3.12
N ALA A 468 -5.57 6.24 -2.21
CA ALA A 468 -4.93 5.88 -0.96
C ALA A 468 -4.51 4.41 -1.02
N CYS A 469 -3.24 4.13 -0.77
CA CYS A 469 -2.69 2.79 -0.89
C CYS A 469 -1.78 2.43 0.30
N GLY A 470 -1.83 1.17 0.71
CA GLY A 470 -0.94 0.59 1.69
C GLY A 470 0.32 -0.01 1.06
N TYR A 471 1.05 -0.76 1.89
CA TYR A 471 2.15 -1.65 1.46
C TYR A 471 3.27 -0.92 0.71
N ALA A 472 3.52 0.33 1.11
CA ALA A 472 4.52 1.20 0.49
C ALA A 472 5.88 1.04 1.19
N ASN A 473 6.94 0.74 0.44
CA ASN A 473 8.31 0.49 0.86
C ASN A 473 8.50 -0.72 1.80
N PHE A 474 7.88 -0.71 2.98
CA PHE A 474 7.91 -1.80 3.95
C PHE A 474 6.59 -1.84 4.73
N THR A 475 6.47 -2.65 5.79
CA THR A 475 5.24 -2.70 6.57
C THR A 475 5.47 -2.59 8.08
N HIS A 476 4.68 -1.73 8.72
CA HIS A 476 4.50 -1.71 10.18
C HIS A 476 3.45 -2.71 10.68
N GLY A 477 2.97 -3.61 9.80
CA GLY A 477 1.81 -4.47 10.05
C GLY A 477 0.51 -3.68 9.94
N TYR A 478 -0.57 -4.22 10.53
CA TYR A 478 -1.88 -3.57 10.47
C TYR A 478 -1.92 -2.29 11.30
N ILE A 479 -2.47 -1.24 10.70
CA ILE A 479 -2.82 0.00 11.39
C ILE A 479 -4.32 0.23 11.22
N PRO A 480 -5.11 0.18 12.31
CA PRO A 480 -6.56 0.43 12.26
C PRO A 480 -6.85 1.93 12.09
N ASP A 481 -8.01 2.25 11.53
CA ASP A 481 -8.62 3.56 11.62
C ASP A 481 -9.15 3.85 13.05
N GLY A 482 -9.46 5.09 13.34
CA GLY A 482 -9.89 5.51 14.68
C GLY A 482 -11.07 4.72 15.27
N PRO A 483 -12.16 4.43 14.52
CA PRO A 483 -13.28 3.62 14.99
C PRO A 483 -12.91 2.21 15.43
N ASN A 484 -11.89 1.61 14.82
CA ASN A 484 -11.47 0.23 15.05
C ASN A 484 -10.35 0.07 16.09
N VAL A 485 -9.85 1.18 16.65
CA VAL A 485 -8.88 1.14 17.75
C VAL A 485 -9.51 0.54 19.01
N GLY A 486 -8.85 -0.47 19.57
CA GLY A 486 -9.27 -1.18 20.77
C GLY A 486 -10.10 -2.44 20.50
N ASP A 487 -10.45 -2.73 19.27
CA ASP A 487 -11.06 -4.00 18.91
C ASP A 487 -10.03 -5.15 19.03
N ARG A 488 -10.51 -6.37 19.31
CA ARG A 488 -9.64 -7.48 19.79
C ARG A 488 -9.28 -8.49 18.71
N GLU A 489 -9.91 -8.46 17.53
CA GLU A 489 -9.50 -9.35 16.44
C GLU A 489 -8.06 -9.04 16.01
N TYR A 490 -7.38 -10.01 15.39
CA TYR A 490 -5.94 -9.96 15.20
C TYR A 490 -5.45 -8.72 14.42
N MET A 491 -6.24 -8.22 13.48
CA MET A 491 -5.84 -7.06 12.66
C MET A 491 -5.82 -5.75 13.47
N SER A 492 -6.87 -5.47 14.27
CA SER A 492 -6.91 -4.29 15.15
C SER A 492 -5.93 -4.40 16.32
N SER A 493 -5.60 -5.62 16.73
CA SER A 493 -4.69 -5.91 17.84
C SER A 493 -3.31 -6.46 17.38
N PHE A 494 -2.89 -6.13 16.17
CA PHE A 494 -1.67 -6.65 15.55
C PHE A 494 -0.37 -6.27 16.27
N HIS A 495 -0.40 -5.35 17.23
CA HIS A 495 0.73 -5.05 18.12
C HIS A 495 1.30 -6.31 18.79
N ARG A 496 0.50 -7.36 19.00
CA ARG A 496 0.92 -8.65 19.56
C ARG A 496 1.87 -9.42 18.63
N TYR A 497 1.86 -9.12 17.35
CA TYR A 497 2.75 -9.71 16.33
C TYR A 497 3.97 -8.84 16.07
N THR A 498 3.94 -7.57 16.47
CA THR A 498 5.07 -6.67 16.33
C THR A 498 5.92 -6.76 17.60
N ARG A 499 7.23 -6.88 17.46
CA ARG A 499 8.09 -6.88 18.64
C ARG A 499 8.10 -5.50 19.28
N PHE A 500 7.78 -5.48 20.59
CA PHE A 500 8.13 -4.42 21.53
C PHE A 500 7.43 -3.07 21.32
N ARG A 501 6.16 -3.10 20.95
CA ARG A 501 5.34 -1.92 20.78
C ARG A 501 4.03 -2.02 21.56
N PRO A 502 3.57 -0.94 22.24
CA PRO A 502 2.21 -0.85 22.77
C PRO A 502 1.14 -0.86 21.66
N PRO A 503 -0.13 -1.10 21.99
CA PRO A 503 -1.24 -0.96 21.05
C PRO A 503 -1.37 0.48 20.54
N PHE A 504 -2.01 0.67 19.39
CA PHE A 504 -2.35 2.00 18.91
C PHE A 504 -3.42 2.66 19.78
N ALA A 505 -3.36 4.01 19.83
CA ALA A 505 -4.40 4.85 20.39
C ALA A 505 -5.05 5.71 19.29
N ARG A 506 -6.26 6.19 19.53
CA ARG A 506 -6.93 7.12 18.60
C ARG A 506 -6.11 8.41 18.45
N PRO A 507 -6.06 8.98 17.25
CA PRO A 507 -6.78 8.63 16.03
C PRO A 507 -6.10 7.54 15.17
N ALA A 508 -4.97 6.94 15.57
CA ALA A 508 -4.26 5.87 14.87
C ALA A 508 -4.02 6.21 13.38
N GLY A 509 -4.48 5.35 12.46
CA GLY A 509 -4.26 5.52 11.03
C GLY A 509 -4.91 6.76 10.41
N ASP A 510 -5.95 7.32 11.03
CA ASP A 510 -6.58 8.55 10.52
C ASP A 510 -5.59 9.73 10.50
N ALA A 511 -4.64 9.77 11.44
CA ALA A 511 -3.58 10.78 11.44
C ALA A 511 -2.72 10.71 10.17
N MET A 512 -2.44 9.51 9.67
CA MET A 512 -1.67 9.33 8.43
C MET A 512 -2.44 9.85 7.22
N ALA A 513 -3.75 9.53 7.12
CA ALA A 513 -4.60 10.00 6.04
C ALA A 513 -4.63 11.53 5.96
N LEU A 514 -4.91 12.19 7.10
CA LEU A 514 -5.02 13.64 7.17
C LEU A 514 -3.70 14.34 6.84
N ARG A 515 -2.57 13.85 7.35
CA ARG A 515 -1.25 14.43 7.06
C ARG A 515 -0.80 14.19 5.62
N GLY A 516 -1.12 13.02 5.04
CA GLY A 516 -0.86 12.73 3.65
C GLY A 516 -1.65 13.65 2.71
N VAL A 517 -2.92 13.89 2.99
CA VAL A 517 -3.75 14.82 2.23
C VAL A 517 -3.28 16.27 2.40
N GLU A 518 -2.93 16.70 3.61
CA GLU A 518 -2.36 18.03 3.85
C GLU A 518 -1.13 18.29 2.96
N ALA A 519 -0.25 17.29 2.81
CA ALA A 519 0.90 17.40 1.93
C ALA A 519 0.51 17.50 0.44
N LEU A 520 -0.52 16.78 -0.02
CA LEU A 520 -1.07 16.92 -1.38
C LEU A 520 -1.62 18.33 -1.62
N GLU A 521 -2.36 18.86 -0.66
CA GLU A 521 -2.94 20.20 -0.76
C GLU A 521 -1.88 21.29 -0.82
N ARG A 522 -0.79 21.19 -0.04
CA ARG A 522 0.35 22.11 -0.14
C ARG A 522 1.00 22.08 -1.52
N MET A 523 1.31 20.88 -2.04
CA MET A 523 1.85 20.74 -3.41
C MET A 523 0.91 21.33 -4.47
N THR A 524 -0.41 21.30 -4.23
CA THR A 524 -1.40 21.84 -5.15
C THR A 524 -1.41 23.36 -5.14
N ARG A 525 -1.07 23.99 -4.00
CA ARG A 525 -0.92 25.45 -3.85
C ARG A 525 0.47 25.97 -4.23
N GLY A 526 1.44 25.07 -4.52
CA GLY A 526 2.83 25.43 -4.81
C GLY A 526 3.66 25.79 -3.56
N GLU A 527 3.27 25.24 -2.39
CA GLU A 527 3.92 25.43 -1.09
C GLU A 527 4.96 24.32 -0.78
#